data_d64c42f043126e8889cd4af22eb80e6e
#
_entry.id   d64c42f043126e8889cd4af22eb80e6e
#
_cell.length_a   1.000
_cell.length_b   1.000
_cell.length_c   1.000
_cell.angle_alpha   90.00
_cell.angle_beta   90.00
_cell.angle_gamma   90.00
#
_symmetry.space_group_name_H-M   'P 1'
#
loop_
_entity.id
_entity.type
_entity.pdbx_description
1 polymer ?
#
loop_
_entity_poly.entity_id
_entity_poly.type
_entity_poly.pdbx_seq_one_letter_code
_entity_poly.pdbx_strand_id
1 'polypeptide(L)'
;MNENIPDEINLMDYFQVIRKRKWLIILGTLLCMVVAGVVSLLMPKVYEAKAYLMITSPKYQVEFASKEGSKFSTPIFENISAETYSKVILNEHTASKVIARNGLDKMSRQYTVRKILRQIKVEYPRNTNLILLKVQDTSSDRAARIANTWASAFIERNEEVTSKETTDTFNFVMDQLEKVKVSLKTAEEELQRFQKAIKSNF
;
A
#
# COMPACT_ATOMS: atom_id res chain seq x y z
N MET A 1 -21.40 14.50 71.45
CA MET A 1 -20.52 14.48 70.27
C MET A 1 -20.00 13.07 70.12
N ASN A 2 -20.65 12.26 69.26
CA ASN A 2 -20.16 10.92 68.92
C ASN A 2 -19.33 11.08 67.67
N GLU A 3 -18.02 11.01 67.80
CA GLU A 3 -17.10 10.87 66.70
C GLU A 3 -17.32 9.50 66.03
N ASN A 4 -17.88 9.53 64.83
CA ASN A 4 -17.85 8.36 63.94
C ASN A 4 -16.40 8.10 63.52
N ILE A 5 -15.74 7.19 64.20
CA ILE A 5 -14.47 6.64 63.78
C ILE A 5 -14.75 5.88 62.47
N PRO A 6 -14.10 6.18 61.36
CA PRO A 6 -14.29 5.42 60.11
C PRO A 6 -13.88 3.95 60.41
N ASP A 7 -14.77 3.04 60.08
CA ASP A 7 -14.55 1.60 60.18
C ASP A 7 -13.17 1.27 59.57
N GLU A 8 -12.23 0.92 60.45
CA GLU A 8 -10.93 0.38 59.99
C GLU A 8 -11.23 -0.89 59.22
N ILE A 9 -10.93 -0.85 57.92
CA ILE A 9 -11.14 -1.99 57.02
C ILE A 9 -10.27 -3.15 57.49
N ASN A 10 -10.90 -4.04 58.23
CA ASN A 10 -10.20 -5.17 58.83
C ASN A 10 -9.92 -6.23 57.76
N LEU A 11 -8.67 -6.23 57.20
CA LEU A 11 -8.21 -7.17 56.19
C LEU A 11 -8.42 -8.64 56.57
N MET A 12 -8.49 -8.90 57.88
CA MET A 12 -8.69 -10.25 58.44
C MET A 12 -10.10 -10.79 58.15
N ASP A 13 -11.12 -9.91 58.12
CA ASP A 13 -12.49 -10.32 57.82
C ASP A 13 -12.67 -10.71 56.37
N TYR A 14 -11.99 -10.01 55.41
CA TYR A 14 -11.95 -10.40 54.02
C TYR A 14 -11.29 -11.77 53.83
N PHE A 15 -10.21 -12.04 54.55
CA PHE A 15 -9.53 -13.34 54.50
C PHE A 15 -10.42 -14.48 55.00
N GLN A 16 -11.18 -14.24 56.07
CA GLN A 16 -12.14 -15.24 56.59
C GLN A 16 -13.28 -15.52 55.59
N VAL A 17 -13.80 -14.51 54.94
CA VAL A 17 -14.86 -14.69 53.91
C VAL A 17 -14.34 -15.48 52.71
N ILE A 18 -13.12 -15.19 52.24
CA ILE A 18 -12.47 -15.93 51.12
C ILE A 18 -12.27 -17.40 51.53
N ARG A 19 -11.79 -17.65 52.74
CA ARG A 19 -11.57 -19.01 53.27
C ARG A 19 -12.87 -19.79 53.45
N LYS A 20 -13.94 -19.12 53.86
CA LYS A 20 -15.27 -19.72 54.02
C LYS A 20 -15.93 -20.10 52.71
N ARG A 21 -15.69 -19.29 51.64
CA ARG A 21 -16.28 -19.51 50.32
C ARG A 21 -15.28 -20.01 49.26
N LYS A 22 -14.14 -20.54 49.69
CA LYS A 22 -13.06 -21.06 48.83
C LYS A 22 -13.57 -22.00 47.72
N TRP A 23 -14.51 -22.89 48.08
CA TRP A 23 -15.09 -23.85 47.12
C TRP A 23 -15.85 -23.17 45.99
N LEU A 24 -16.55 -22.09 46.25
CA LEU A 24 -17.31 -21.33 45.26
C LEU A 24 -16.35 -20.58 44.32
N ILE A 25 -15.25 -20.03 44.85
CA ILE A 25 -14.21 -19.37 44.06
C ILE A 25 -13.50 -20.39 43.18
N ILE A 26 -13.11 -21.54 43.73
CA ILE A 26 -12.44 -22.61 42.96
C ILE A 26 -13.35 -23.14 41.87
N LEU A 27 -14.62 -23.36 42.14
CA LEU A 27 -15.59 -23.84 41.15
C LEU A 27 -15.78 -22.82 40.04
N GLY A 28 -15.89 -21.53 40.38
CA GLY A 28 -15.98 -20.44 39.40
C GLY A 28 -14.76 -20.32 38.50
N THR A 29 -13.57 -20.36 39.07
CA THR A 29 -12.32 -20.33 38.31
C THR A 29 -12.15 -21.56 37.42
N LEU A 30 -12.50 -22.76 37.90
CA LEU A 30 -12.46 -23.98 37.11
C LEU A 30 -13.44 -23.92 35.95
N LEU A 31 -14.66 -23.41 36.16
CA LEU A 31 -15.66 -23.24 35.12
C LEU A 31 -15.14 -22.27 34.03
N CYS A 32 -14.60 -21.12 34.41
CA CYS A 32 -14.02 -20.17 33.47
C CYS A 32 -12.84 -20.78 32.68
N MET A 33 -12.01 -21.57 33.32
CA MET A 33 -10.89 -22.26 32.67
C MET A 33 -11.40 -23.26 31.60
N VAL A 34 -12.40 -24.06 31.95
CA VAL A 34 -13.00 -25.01 31.00
C VAL A 34 -13.62 -24.29 29.83
N VAL A 35 -14.42 -23.24 30.06
CA VAL A 35 -15.02 -22.43 28.99
C VAL A 35 -13.97 -21.81 28.08
N ALA A 36 -12.92 -21.20 28.69
CA ALA A 36 -11.83 -20.62 27.91
C ALA A 36 -11.07 -21.68 27.07
N GLY A 37 -10.85 -22.87 27.66
CA GLY A 37 -10.24 -24.00 26.93
C GLY A 37 -11.08 -24.46 25.74
N VAL A 38 -12.38 -24.63 25.93
CA VAL A 38 -13.30 -25.02 24.83
C VAL A 38 -13.33 -23.95 23.74
N VAL A 39 -13.44 -22.68 24.09
CA VAL A 39 -13.43 -21.57 23.12
C VAL A 39 -12.11 -21.55 22.36
N SER A 40 -10.98 -21.71 23.04
CA SER A 40 -9.64 -21.73 22.43
C SER A 40 -9.48 -22.87 21.42
N LEU A 41 -10.01 -24.05 21.71
CA LEU A 41 -9.96 -25.21 20.81
C LEU A 41 -10.89 -25.07 19.59
N LEU A 42 -12.00 -24.35 19.74
CA LEU A 42 -12.98 -24.11 18.67
C LEU A 42 -12.58 -22.96 17.75
N MET A 43 -11.65 -22.09 18.17
CA MET A 43 -11.19 -20.97 17.34
C MET A 43 -10.44 -21.49 16.09
N PRO A 44 -10.85 -21.04 14.88
CA PRO A 44 -10.15 -21.42 13.66
C PRO A 44 -8.73 -20.86 13.65
N LYS A 45 -7.77 -21.70 13.26
CA LYS A 45 -6.37 -21.28 13.09
C LYS A 45 -6.31 -20.28 11.93
N VAL A 46 -5.65 -19.15 12.13
CA VAL A 46 -5.40 -18.13 11.12
C VAL A 46 -3.91 -18.11 10.83
N TYR A 47 -3.56 -18.29 9.57
CA TYR A 47 -2.19 -18.25 9.07
C TYR A 47 -1.96 -16.91 8.36
N GLU A 48 -0.78 -16.33 8.55
CA GLU A 48 -0.39 -15.08 7.90
C GLU A 48 0.79 -15.35 6.96
N ALA A 49 0.61 -15.03 5.68
CA ALA A 49 1.68 -15.01 4.69
C ALA A 49 2.13 -13.56 4.45
N LYS A 50 3.44 -13.37 4.25
CA LYS A 50 4.06 -12.06 4.02
C LYS A 50 4.75 -12.06 2.67
N ALA A 51 4.48 -11.05 1.84
CA ALA A 51 5.22 -10.78 0.61
C ALA A 51 5.85 -9.38 0.70
N TYR A 52 7.12 -9.27 0.33
CA TYR A 52 7.86 -8.02 0.30
C TYR A 52 7.95 -7.52 -1.15
N LEU A 53 7.52 -6.30 -1.37
CA LEU A 53 7.62 -5.62 -2.65
C LEU A 53 8.57 -4.43 -2.51
N MET A 54 9.55 -4.33 -3.38
CA MET A 54 10.47 -3.20 -3.44
C MET A 54 9.98 -2.20 -4.48
N ILE A 55 9.82 -0.95 -4.08
CA ILE A 55 9.47 0.13 -5.01
C ILE A 55 10.77 0.78 -5.45
N THR A 56 11.08 0.66 -6.73
CA THR A 56 12.16 1.41 -7.36
C THR A 56 11.52 2.52 -8.18
N SER A 57 11.61 3.76 -7.70
CA SER A 57 11.20 4.92 -8.49
C SER A 57 12.32 5.23 -9.48
N PRO A 58 12.12 5.10 -10.80
CA PRO A 58 13.09 5.55 -11.76
C PRO A 58 13.21 7.09 -11.64
N LYS A 59 14.40 7.57 -11.27
CA LYS A 59 14.70 9.00 -11.24
C LYS A 59 15.06 9.46 -12.64
N TYR A 60 14.10 9.73 -13.48
CA TYR A 60 14.36 10.44 -14.73
C TYR A 60 14.35 11.94 -14.45
N GLN A 61 15.50 12.55 -14.46
CA GLN A 61 15.65 14.01 -14.51
C GLN A 61 15.85 14.39 -15.97
N VAL A 62 14.89 15.03 -16.58
CA VAL A 62 15.07 15.66 -17.88
C VAL A 62 15.46 17.11 -17.63
N GLU A 63 16.76 17.42 -17.80
CA GLU A 63 17.25 18.79 -17.76
C GLU A 63 16.93 19.46 -19.11
N PHE A 64 15.98 20.35 -19.14
CA PHE A 64 15.78 21.24 -20.28
C PHE A 64 16.66 22.46 -20.10
N ALA A 65 17.64 22.64 -20.99
CA ALA A 65 18.41 23.87 -21.09
C ALA A 65 17.51 24.96 -21.75
N SER A 66 16.90 25.81 -20.94
CA SER A 66 16.25 27.00 -21.44
C SER A 66 17.30 28.09 -21.68
N LYS A 67 17.10 28.91 -22.74
CA LYS A 67 17.98 30.00 -23.17
C LYS A 67 18.25 31.08 -22.11
N GLU A 68 17.54 31.07 -21.01
CA GLU A 68 17.62 32.03 -19.90
C GLU A 68 18.34 31.52 -18.65
N GLY A 69 19.08 30.41 -18.73
CA GLY A 69 19.85 29.90 -17.59
C GLY A 69 19.02 29.31 -16.44
N SER A 70 17.71 29.22 -16.60
CA SER A 70 16.81 28.60 -15.65
C SER A 70 16.76 27.10 -15.90
N LYS A 71 17.43 26.34 -15.03
CA LYS A 71 17.32 24.88 -15.03
C LYS A 71 15.93 24.49 -14.52
N PHE A 72 15.02 24.17 -15.42
CA PHE A 72 13.74 23.61 -15.06
C PHE A 72 13.90 22.10 -14.96
N SER A 73 14.18 21.61 -13.77
CA SER A 73 14.09 20.20 -13.44
C SER A 73 12.66 19.93 -12.97
N THR A 74 11.82 19.43 -13.85
CA THR A 74 10.55 18.84 -13.42
C THR A 74 10.84 17.43 -12.94
N PRO A 75 10.63 17.12 -11.66
CA PRO A 75 10.56 15.73 -11.23
C PRO A 75 9.34 15.12 -11.92
N ILE A 76 9.55 14.26 -12.91
CA ILE A 76 8.46 13.60 -13.64
C ILE A 76 7.68 12.64 -12.74
N PHE A 77 8.25 12.28 -11.60
CA PHE A 77 7.59 11.46 -10.61
C PHE A 77 7.76 12.08 -9.22
N GLU A 78 6.69 12.70 -8.74
CA GLU A 78 6.56 13.08 -7.35
C GLU A 78 6.62 11.81 -6.47
N ASN A 79 7.28 11.90 -5.31
CA ASN A 79 7.30 10.82 -4.33
C ASN A 79 5.86 10.47 -3.96
N ILE A 80 5.30 9.44 -4.60
CA ILE A 80 3.98 8.94 -4.27
C ILE A 80 4.03 8.49 -2.82
N SER A 81 3.18 9.07 -1.98
CA SER A 81 3.17 8.72 -0.56
C SER A 81 2.85 7.24 -0.38
N ALA A 82 3.42 6.64 0.67
CA ALA A 82 3.16 5.25 1.04
C ALA A 82 1.65 4.95 1.14
N GLU A 83 0.86 5.94 1.59
CA GLU A 83 -0.59 5.82 1.68
C GLU A 83 -1.27 5.71 0.30
N THR A 84 -0.78 6.42 -0.69
CA THR A 84 -1.28 6.32 -2.06
C THR A 84 -0.98 4.95 -2.66
N TYR A 85 0.22 4.40 -2.42
CA TYR A 85 0.56 3.04 -2.84
C TYR A 85 -0.37 2.00 -2.22
N SER A 86 -0.79 2.15 -0.95
CA SER A 86 -1.72 1.20 -0.33
C SER A 86 -3.07 1.17 -1.06
N LYS A 87 -3.58 2.33 -1.44
CA LYS A 87 -4.83 2.44 -2.20
C LYS A 87 -4.71 1.84 -3.60
N VAL A 88 -3.56 2.03 -4.25
CA VAL A 88 -3.29 1.45 -5.58
C VAL A 88 -3.15 -0.07 -5.51
N ILE A 89 -2.49 -0.59 -4.49
CA ILE A 89 -2.33 -2.05 -4.30
C ILE A 89 -3.65 -2.71 -3.94
N LEU A 90 -4.45 -2.12 -3.04
CA LEU A 90 -5.72 -2.66 -2.56
C LEU A 90 -6.89 -2.21 -3.42
N ASN A 91 -6.84 -2.46 -4.72
CA ASN A 91 -7.94 -2.14 -5.62
C ASN A 91 -8.77 -3.38 -5.99
N GLU A 92 -10.04 -3.16 -6.38
CA GLU A 92 -10.98 -4.21 -6.74
C GLU A 92 -10.55 -4.99 -7.99
N HIS A 93 -9.89 -4.33 -8.93
CA HIS A 93 -9.41 -4.96 -10.16
C HIS A 93 -8.35 -6.03 -9.85
N THR A 94 -7.34 -5.68 -9.03
CA THR A 94 -6.31 -6.63 -8.58
C THR A 94 -6.94 -7.76 -7.79
N ALA A 95 -7.89 -7.47 -6.89
CA ALA A 95 -8.61 -8.48 -6.13
C ALA A 95 -9.35 -9.48 -7.04
N SER A 96 -10.07 -8.99 -8.05
CA SER A 96 -10.77 -9.85 -9.03
C SER A 96 -9.80 -10.74 -9.82
N LYS A 97 -8.66 -10.17 -10.25
CA LYS A 97 -7.61 -10.92 -10.97
C LYS A 97 -7.01 -12.02 -10.10
N VAL A 98 -6.78 -11.74 -8.82
CA VAL A 98 -6.27 -12.71 -7.83
C VAL A 98 -7.28 -13.83 -7.56
N ILE A 99 -8.57 -13.50 -7.42
CA ILE A 99 -9.65 -14.49 -7.25
C ILE A 99 -9.67 -15.45 -8.43
N ALA A 100 -9.68 -14.92 -9.65
CA ALA A 100 -9.71 -15.71 -10.88
C ALA A 100 -8.47 -16.61 -11.02
N ARG A 101 -7.27 -16.05 -10.81
CA ARG A 101 -6.00 -16.81 -10.95
C ARG A 101 -5.84 -17.93 -9.92
N ASN A 102 -6.38 -17.77 -8.73
CA ASN A 102 -6.34 -18.79 -7.68
C ASN A 102 -7.56 -19.71 -7.70
N GLY A 103 -8.51 -19.52 -8.62
CA GLY A 103 -9.72 -20.35 -8.73
C GLY A 103 -10.61 -20.28 -7.49
N LEU A 104 -10.56 -19.14 -6.73
CA LEU A 104 -11.27 -18.98 -5.48
C LEU A 104 -12.78 -18.81 -5.70
N ASP A 105 -13.18 -18.34 -6.88
CA ASP A 105 -14.57 -18.25 -7.35
C ASP A 105 -15.26 -19.61 -7.42
N LYS A 106 -14.52 -20.66 -7.83
CA LYS A 106 -15.01 -22.03 -7.95
C LYS A 106 -15.03 -22.75 -6.60
N MET A 107 -14.16 -22.36 -5.68
CA MET A 107 -13.94 -23.06 -4.41
C MET A 107 -15.05 -22.79 -3.37
N SER A 108 -15.59 -21.61 -3.35
CA SER A 108 -16.72 -21.23 -2.48
C SER A 108 -17.27 -19.86 -2.85
N ARG A 109 -18.61 -19.70 -2.84
CA ARG A 109 -19.30 -18.38 -2.88
C ARG A 109 -18.83 -17.41 -1.77
N GLN A 110 -17.95 -17.88 -0.90
CA GLN A 110 -17.43 -17.16 0.25
C GLN A 110 -16.30 -16.19 -0.09
N TYR A 111 -15.59 -16.37 -1.24
CA TYR A 111 -14.49 -15.51 -1.67
C TYR A 111 -14.99 -14.37 -2.57
N THR A 112 -15.53 -13.35 -1.92
CA THR A 112 -15.91 -12.10 -2.57
C THR A 112 -14.72 -11.13 -2.57
N VAL A 113 -14.63 -10.24 -3.55
CA VAL A 113 -13.64 -9.15 -3.61
C VAL A 113 -13.51 -8.42 -2.27
N ARG A 114 -14.64 -8.07 -1.66
CA ARG A 114 -14.67 -7.40 -0.35
C ARG A 114 -14.05 -8.23 0.77
N LYS A 115 -14.24 -9.57 0.74
CA LYS A 115 -13.65 -10.44 1.77
C LYS A 115 -12.15 -10.53 1.61
N ILE A 116 -11.65 -10.72 0.38
CA ILE A 116 -10.20 -10.78 0.11
C ILE A 116 -9.53 -9.46 0.51
N LEU A 117 -10.11 -8.31 0.16
CA LEU A 117 -9.58 -7.00 0.56
C LEU A 117 -9.49 -6.82 2.08
N ARG A 118 -10.37 -7.44 2.86
CA ARG A 118 -10.29 -7.45 4.33
C ARG A 118 -9.21 -8.37 4.89
N GLN A 119 -8.86 -9.42 4.16
CA GLN A 119 -7.83 -10.39 4.56
C GLN A 119 -6.42 -9.88 4.29
N ILE A 120 -6.29 -8.80 3.52
CA ILE A 120 -5.01 -8.23 3.11
C ILE A 120 -4.76 -6.93 3.85
N LYS A 121 -3.58 -6.84 4.43
CA LYS A 121 -3.06 -5.62 5.04
C LYS A 121 -1.77 -5.22 4.35
N VAL A 122 -1.63 -3.93 4.10
CA VAL A 122 -0.42 -3.36 3.51
C VAL A 122 0.25 -2.48 4.56
N GLU A 123 1.49 -2.75 4.84
CA GLU A 123 2.30 -1.97 5.78
C GLU A 123 3.51 -1.39 5.07
N TYR A 124 3.93 -0.21 5.52
CA TYR A 124 5.10 0.52 5.02
C TYR A 124 6.08 0.72 6.17
N PRO A 125 7.16 -0.04 6.22
CA PRO A 125 8.21 0.22 7.17
C PRO A 125 8.81 1.60 6.92
N ARG A 126 8.88 2.43 7.96
CA ARG A 126 9.42 3.80 7.85
C ARG A 126 10.86 3.76 7.36
N ASN A 127 11.24 4.74 6.54
CA ASN A 127 12.59 4.89 5.97
C ASN A 127 13.03 3.72 5.07
N THR A 128 12.10 3.02 4.44
CA THR A 128 12.40 1.96 3.47
C THR A 128 11.54 2.14 2.22
N ASN A 129 12.05 1.63 1.09
CA ASN A 129 11.28 1.56 -0.16
C ASN A 129 10.54 0.21 -0.28
N LEU A 130 10.23 -0.41 0.87
CA LEU A 130 9.57 -1.70 0.92
C LEU A 130 8.09 -1.55 1.24
N ILE A 131 7.28 -2.35 0.57
CA ILE A 131 5.89 -2.58 0.90
C ILE A 131 5.78 -4.00 1.44
N LEU A 132 5.19 -4.14 2.61
CA LEU A 132 4.90 -5.43 3.21
C LEU A 132 3.43 -5.76 3.02
N LEU A 133 3.16 -6.76 2.19
CA LEU A 133 1.83 -7.31 1.97
C LEU A 133 1.60 -8.49 2.91
N LYS A 134 0.63 -8.40 3.81
CA LYS A 134 0.23 -9.46 4.74
C LYS A 134 -1.12 -10.01 4.31
N VAL A 135 -1.20 -11.32 4.14
CA VAL A 135 -2.44 -12.02 3.78
C VAL A 135 -2.79 -13.01 4.88
N GLN A 136 -4.00 -12.91 5.41
CA GLN A 136 -4.51 -13.80 6.46
C GLN A 136 -5.54 -14.77 5.89
N ASP A 137 -5.34 -16.07 6.09
CA ASP A 137 -6.28 -17.11 5.69
C ASP A 137 -6.27 -18.29 6.69
N THR A 138 -7.30 -19.12 6.64
CA THR A 138 -7.38 -20.35 7.43
C THR A 138 -6.49 -21.48 6.93
N SER A 139 -5.95 -21.37 5.72
CA SER A 139 -4.99 -22.29 5.11
C SER A 139 -3.69 -21.56 4.81
N SER A 140 -2.57 -22.08 5.31
CA SER A 140 -1.23 -21.54 5.10
C SER A 140 -0.85 -21.49 3.62
N ASP A 141 -1.14 -22.58 2.88
CA ASP A 141 -0.84 -22.68 1.46
C ASP A 141 -1.66 -21.68 0.61
N ARG A 142 -2.94 -21.50 0.96
CA ARG A 142 -3.80 -20.52 0.30
C ARG A 142 -3.36 -19.08 0.61
N ALA A 143 -3.00 -18.77 1.85
CA ALA A 143 -2.46 -17.46 2.22
C ALA A 143 -1.21 -17.13 1.40
N ALA A 144 -0.28 -18.09 1.26
CA ALA A 144 0.95 -17.92 0.47
C ALA A 144 0.65 -17.73 -1.03
N ARG A 145 -0.24 -18.54 -1.61
CA ARG A 145 -0.63 -18.37 -3.02
C ARG A 145 -1.29 -17.03 -3.28
N ILE A 146 -2.21 -16.59 -2.42
CA ILE A 146 -2.86 -15.29 -2.56
C ILE A 146 -1.82 -14.16 -2.47
N ALA A 147 -0.89 -14.21 -1.50
CA ALA A 147 0.14 -13.20 -1.34
C ALA A 147 1.04 -13.09 -2.59
N ASN A 148 1.52 -14.23 -3.11
CA ASN A 148 2.37 -14.27 -4.30
C ASN A 148 1.62 -13.82 -5.56
N THR A 149 0.38 -14.27 -5.75
CA THR A 149 -0.43 -13.86 -6.91
C THR A 149 -0.76 -12.38 -6.85
N TRP A 150 -0.99 -11.83 -5.64
CA TRP A 150 -1.22 -10.40 -5.46
C TRP A 150 0.02 -9.58 -5.80
N ALA A 151 1.18 -10.00 -5.31
CA ALA A 151 2.45 -9.37 -5.63
C ALA A 151 2.70 -9.34 -7.14
N SER A 152 2.52 -10.49 -7.82
CA SER A 152 2.68 -10.58 -9.28
C SER A 152 1.67 -9.71 -10.04
N ALA A 153 0.40 -9.70 -9.64
CA ALA A 153 -0.63 -8.88 -10.27
C ALA A 153 -0.38 -7.37 -10.08
N PHE A 154 0.19 -6.99 -8.94
CA PHE A 154 0.60 -5.61 -8.69
C PHE A 154 1.79 -5.19 -9.56
N ILE A 155 2.83 -6.03 -9.66
CA ILE A 155 4.00 -5.78 -10.51
C ILE A 155 3.56 -5.59 -11.96
N GLU A 156 2.78 -6.52 -12.49
CA GLU A 156 2.25 -6.47 -13.86
C GLU A 156 1.45 -5.18 -14.11
N ARG A 157 0.61 -4.79 -13.15
CA ARG A 157 -0.15 -3.55 -13.26
C ARG A 157 0.75 -2.31 -13.24
N ASN A 158 1.77 -2.32 -12.40
CA ASN A 158 2.73 -1.22 -12.33
C ASN A 158 3.54 -1.09 -13.63
N GLU A 159 3.94 -2.21 -14.22
CA GLU A 159 4.62 -2.25 -15.52
C GLU A 159 3.74 -1.69 -16.65
N GLU A 160 2.45 -2.07 -16.69
CA GLU A 160 1.50 -1.53 -17.67
C GLU A 160 1.37 -0.01 -17.56
N VAL A 161 1.21 0.51 -16.34
CA VAL A 161 1.06 1.96 -16.09
C VAL A 161 2.34 2.70 -16.47
N THR A 162 3.50 2.22 -16.00
CA THR A 162 4.79 2.85 -16.27
C THR A 162 5.14 2.83 -17.76
N SER A 163 4.86 1.73 -18.46
CA SER A 163 5.09 1.63 -19.91
C SER A 163 4.23 2.64 -20.69
N LYS A 164 2.96 2.77 -20.30
CA LYS A 164 2.07 3.75 -20.93
C LYS A 164 2.54 5.18 -20.69
N GLU A 165 2.85 5.55 -19.45
CA GLU A 165 3.35 6.89 -19.10
C GLU A 165 4.66 7.21 -19.83
N THR A 166 5.56 6.24 -19.97
CA THR A 166 6.81 6.41 -20.72
C THR A 166 6.54 6.66 -22.19
N THR A 167 5.61 5.92 -22.79
CA THR A 167 5.22 6.11 -24.20
C THR A 167 4.58 7.47 -24.42
N ASP A 168 3.68 7.89 -23.55
CA ASP A 168 3.00 9.19 -23.63
C ASP A 168 4.01 10.35 -23.49
N THR A 169 4.97 10.22 -22.55
CA THR A 169 6.06 11.19 -22.38
C THR A 169 6.97 11.25 -23.59
N PHE A 170 7.33 10.09 -24.17
CA PHE A 170 8.14 10.04 -25.38
C PHE A 170 7.46 10.75 -26.55
N ASN A 171 6.17 10.48 -26.77
CA ASN A 171 5.40 11.10 -27.83
C ASN A 171 5.30 12.64 -27.64
N PHE A 172 5.12 13.09 -26.39
CA PHE A 172 5.12 14.51 -26.07
C PHE A 172 6.46 15.18 -26.39
N VAL A 173 7.59 14.55 -26.00
CA VAL A 173 8.93 15.08 -26.29
C VAL A 173 9.19 15.14 -27.80
N MET A 174 8.76 14.12 -28.54
CA MET A 174 8.89 14.10 -30.01
C MET A 174 8.09 15.21 -30.67
N ASP A 175 6.87 15.49 -30.22
CA ASP A 175 6.05 16.60 -30.70
C ASP A 175 6.71 17.96 -30.41
N GLN A 176 7.27 18.14 -29.21
CA GLN A 176 7.99 19.37 -28.88
C GLN A 176 9.25 19.54 -29.73
N LEU A 177 9.99 18.47 -29.99
CA LEU A 177 11.18 18.50 -30.84
C LEU A 177 10.83 18.92 -32.24
N GLU A 178 9.74 18.42 -32.82
CA GLU A 178 9.27 18.79 -34.15
C GLU A 178 8.88 20.27 -34.20
N LYS A 179 8.15 20.78 -33.19
CA LYS A 179 7.81 22.22 -33.09
C LYS A 179 9.04 23.10 -33.02
N VAL A 180 10.06 22.72 -32.23
CA VAL A 180 11.30 23.47 -32.12
C VAL A 180 12.08 23.46 -33.45
N LYS A 181 12.14 22.33 -34.15
CA LYS A 181 12.77 22.25 -35.49
C LYS A 181 12.09 23.18 -36.49
N VAL A 182 10.74 23.20 -36.54
CA VAL A 182 10.00 24.08 -37.40
C VAL A 182 10.30 25.55 -37.07
N SER A 183 10.26 25.91 -35.79
CA SER A 183 10.58 27.27 -35.33
C SER A 183 12.00 27.68 -35.68
N LEU A 184 12.97 26.79 -35.51
CA LEU A 184 14.37 27.03 -35.86
C LEU A 184 14.50 27.30 -37.36
N LYS A 185 13.91 26.46 -38.22
CA LYS A 185 13.94 26.62 -39.67
C LYS A 185 13.32 27.93 -40.09
N THR A 186 12.20 28.31 -39.50
CA THR A 186 11.54 29.61 -39.81
C THR A 186 12.46 30.78 -39.45
N ALA A 187 13.09 30.72 -38.24
CA ALA A 187 14.01 31.78 -37.84
C ALA A 187 15.27 31.86 -38.72
N GLU A 188 15.79 30.74 -39.19
CA GLU A 188 16.91 30.69 -40.14
C GLU A 188 16.51 31.29 -41.50
N GLU A 189 15.32 30.98 -42.00
CA GLU A 189 14.80 31.56 -43.25
C GLU A 189 14.59 33.08 -43.14
N GLU A 190 14.05 33.57 -42.03
CA GLU A 190 13.90 35.00 -41.76
C GLU A 190 15.27 35.71 -41.69
N LEU A 191 16.24 35.11 -41.01
CA LEU A 191 17.61 35.62 -40.93
C LEU A 191 18.23 35.72 -42.33
N GLN A 192 18.08 34.70 -43.18
CA GLN A 192 18.56 34.71 -44.56
C GLN A 192 17.90 35.80 -45.40
N ARG A 193 16.58 35.99 -45.26
CA ARG A 193 15.84 37.09 -45.94
C ARG A 193 16.37 38.44 -45.51
N PHE A 194 16.58 38.65 -44.24
CA PHE A 194 17.12 39.89 -43.70
C PHE A 194 18.54 40.19 -44.22
N GLN A 195 19.41 39.17 -44.23
CA GLN A 195 20.77 39.31 -44.78
C GLN A 195 20.77 39.65 -46.28
N LYS A 196 19.87 39.05 -47.10
CA LYS A 196 19.72 39.38 -48.51
C LYS A 196 19.22 40.79 -48.72
N ALA A 197 18.27 41.27 -47.93
CA ALA A 197 17.74 42.62 -47.98
C ALA A 197 18.81 43.68 -47.67
N ILE A 198 19.68 43.44 -46.72
CA ILE A 198 20.82 44.32 -46.40
C ILE A 198 21.78 44.37 -47.57
N LYS A 199 22.16 43.22 -48.16
CA LYS A 199 23.11 43.20 -49.33
C LYS A 199 22.54 43.86 -50.59
N SER A 200 21.22 43.96 -50.71
CA SER A 200 20.57 44.59 -51.86
C SER A 200 20.48 46.14 -51.76
N ASN A 201 20.70 46.68 -50.56
CA ASN A 201 20.59 48.12 -50.29
C ASN A 201 21.98 48.81 -50.17
N PHE A 202 23.02 48.08 -50.43
CA PHE A 202 24.41 48.60 -50.60
C PHE A 202 24.92 48.26 -51.98
#